data_1e68e8cc15578eacc974e68334db08b6
#
_entry.id   1e68e8cc15578eacc974e68334db08b6
#
_cell.length_a   1.000
_cell.length_b   1.000
_cell.length_c   1.000
_cell.angle_alpha   90.00
_cell.angle_beta   90.00
_cell.angle_gamma   90.00
#
_symmetry.space_group_name_H-M   'P 1'
#
loop_
_entity.id
_entity.type
_entity.pdbx_description
1 polymer ?
#
loop_
_entity_poly.entity_id
_entity_poly.type
_entity_poly.pdbx_seq_one_letter_code
_entity_poly.pdbx_strand_id
1 'polypeptide(L)' 'MNDTQIAEIWVFFKEYLRKEDISVAAESFVDLLADFGVKDRVLENALGTDPDLDNAIEYYLEDDSEEEEYDEGYDDDDN' A
#
# COMPACT_ATOMS: atom_id res chain seq x y z
N MET A 1 12.00 4.02 1.45
CA MET A 1 11.63 3.28 0.22
C MET A 1 10.80 4.20 -0.67
N ASN A 2 11.14 4.26 -1.92
CA ASN A 2 10.40 5.16 -2.82
C ASN A 2 9.40 4.35 -3.65
N ASP A 3 8.59 5.07 -4.41
CA ASP A 3 7.52 4.45 -5.19
C ASP A 3 8.05 3.48 -6.25
N THR A 4 9.18 3.80 -6.87
CA THR A 4 9.76 2.92 -7.87
C THR A 4 10.19 1.60 -7.23
N GLN A 5 10.81 1.67 -6.08
CA GLN A 5 11.25 0.46 -5.38
C GLN A 5 10.08 -0.39 -4.97
N ILE A 6 9.01 0.23 -4.49
CA ILE A 6 7.81 -0.49 -4.11
C ILE A 6 7.26 -1.27 -5.30
N ALA A 7 7.15 -0.59 -6.44
CA ALA A 7 6.60 -1.22 -7.62
C ALA A 7 7.48 -2.37 -8.10
N GLU A 8 8.77 -2.19 -8.06
CA GLU A 8 9.70 -3.22 -8.51
C GLU A 8 9.65 -4.45 -7.61
N ILE A 9 9.59 -4.22 -6.32
CA ILE A 9 9.50 -5.33 -5.38
C ILE A 9 8.22 -6.12 -5.60
N TRP A 10 7.12 -5.40 -5.76
CA TRP A 10 5.83 -6.05 -5.97
C TRP A 10 5.84 -6.89 -7.24
N VAL A 11 6.31 -6.32 -8.34
CA VAL A 11 6.32 -7.03 -9.61
C VAL A 11 7.20 -8.27 -9.52
N PHE A 12 8.32 -8.16 -8.81
CA PHE A 12 9.22 -9.28 -8.64
C PHE A 12 8.53 -10.44 -7.92
N PHE A 13 7.90 -10.14 -6.80
CA PHE A 13 7.27 -11.20 -6.01
C PHE A 13 6.00 -11.72 -6.64
N LYS A 14 5.31 -10.88 -7.41
CA LYS A 14 4.07 -11.29 -8.05
C LYS A 14 4.26 -12.52 -8.93
N GLU A 15 5.43 -12.65 -9.52
CA GLU A 15 5.71 -13.78 -10.40
C GLU A 15 5.67 -15.11 -9.65
N TYR A 16 5.85 -15.07 -8.35
CA TYR A 16 5.88 -16.28 -7.53
C TYR A 16 4.55 -16.56 -6.85
N LEU A 17 3.55 -15.73 -7.09
CA LEU A 17 2.25 -15.89 -6.46
C LEU A 17 1.29 -16.60 -7.39
N ARG A 18 0.37 -17.35 -6.81
CA ARG A 18 -0.72 -17.91 -7.58
C ARG A 18 -1.70 -16.81 -7.92
N LYS A 19 -2.37 -16.97 -9.06
CA LYS A 19 -3.31 -15.97 -9.50
C LYS A 19 -4.36 -15.69 -8.44
N GLU A 20 -4.84 -16.73 -7.77
CA GLU A 20 -5.88 -16.55 -6.76
C GLU A 20 -5.38 -15.88 -5.49
N ASP A 21 -4.07 -15.82 -5.30
CA ASP A 21 -3.49 -15.21 -4.10
C ASP A 21 -3.07 -13.77 -4.30
N ILE A 22 -3.03 -13.31 -5.54
CA ILE A 22 -2.45 -12.00 -5.85
C ILE A 22 -3.19 -10.88 -5.13
N SER A 23 -4.50 -10.91 -5.13
CA SER A 23 -5.28 -9.84 -4.51
C SER A 23 -5.00 -9.73 -3.03
N VAL A 24 -5.03 -10.85 -2.33
CA VAL A 24 -4.77 -10.86 -0.90
C VAL A 24 -3.33 -10.46 -0.61
N ALA A 25 -2.41 -10.96 -1.42
CA ALA A 25 -1.00 -10.63 -1.25
C ALA A 25 -0.75 -9.15 -1.44
N ALA A 26 -1.43 -8.53 -2.41
CA ALA A 26 -1.26 -7.11 -2.65
C ALA A 26 -1.72 -6.30 -1.45
N GLU A 27 -2.86 -6.66 -0.88
CA GLU A 27 -3.38 -5.95 0.29
C GLU A 27 -2.42 -6.10 1.47
N SER A 28 -1.92 -7.30 1.69
CA SER A 28 -0.98 -7.52 2.78
C SER A 28 0.32 -6.78 2.55
N PHE A 29 0.76 -6.71 1.31
CA PHE A 29 1.97 -5.99 0.95
C PHE A 29 1.84 -4.51 1.28
N VAL A 30 0.71 -3.89 0.92
CA VAL A 30 0.50 -2.49 1.20
C VAL A 30 0.44 -2.24 2.71
N ASP A 31 -0.25 -3.13 3.44
CA ASP A 31 -0.29 -3.00 4.90
C ASP A 31 1.11 -3.08 5.50
N LEU A 32 1.93 -3.96 4.99
CA LEU A 32 3.28 -4.12 5.49
C LEU A 32 4.10 -2.86 5.23
N LEU A 33 3.95 -2.28 4.04
CA LEU A 33 4.64 -1.05 3.72
C LEU A 33 4.26 0.06 4.69
N ALA A 34 2.99 0.15 5.01
CA ALA A 34 2.52 1.14 5.96
C ALA A 34 3.13 0.92 7.33
N ASP A 35 3.25 -0.34 7.73
CA ASP A 35 3.87 -0.67 9.02
C ASP A 35 5.32 -0.24 9.08
N PHE A 36 5.99 -0.26 7.93
CA PHE A 36 7.39 0.16 7.87
C PHE A 36 7.53 1.67 7.77
N GLY A 37 6.42 2.39 7.74
CA GLY A 37 6.48 3.84 7.73
C GLY A 37 6.39 4.47 6.35
N VAL A 38 6.03 3.70 5.33
CA VAL A 38 5.83 4.26 4.00
C VAL A 38 4.60 5.17 4.04
N LYS A 39 4.75 6.39 3.58
CA LYS A 39 3.68 7.38 3.67
C LYS A 39 2.69 7.24 2.53
N ASP A 40 1.48 7.73 2.77
CA ASP A 40 0.42 7.65 1.78
C ASP A 40 0.83 8.26 0.45
N ARG A 41 1.58 9.36 0.49
CA ARG A 41 2.02 10.01 -0.73
C ARG A 41 2.86 9.08 -1.59
N VAL A 42 3.72 8.29 -0.95
CA VAL A 42 4.57 7.36 -1.68
C VAL A 42 3.71 6.28 -2.32
N LEU A 43 2.72 5.80 -1.59
CA LEU A 43 1.80 4.80 -2.14
C LEU A 43 1.05 5.37 -3.33
N GLU A 44 0.58 6.62 -3.23
CA GLU A 44 -0.11 7.25 -4.33
C GLU A 44 0.78 7.35 -5.57
N ASN A 45 2.05 7.64 -5.37
CA ASN A 45 2.96 7.75 -6.48
C ASN A 45 3.24 6.41 -7.13
N ALA A 46 3.01 5.33 -6.42
CA ALA A 46 3.20 4.00 -6.98
C ALA A 46 2.03 3.53 -7.84
N LEU A 47 0.93 4.29 -7.82
CA LEU A 47 -0.21 3.95 -8.67
C LEU A 47 0.18 4.04 -10.13
N GLY A 48 -0.46 3.19 -10.94
CA GLY A 48 -0.21 3.19 -12.38
C GLY A 48 0.83 2.19 -12.81
N THR A 49 1.37 1.41 -11.87
CA THR A 49 2.40 0.43 -12.20
C THR A 49 1.81 -0.95 -12.49
N ASP A 50 0.91 -1.38 -11.63
CA ASP A 50 0.35 -2.72 -11.72
C ASP A 50 -1.09 -2.69 -11.22
N PRO A 51 -2.03 -3.26 -11.99
CA PRO A 51 -3.45 -3.16 -11.60
C PRO A 51 -3.76 -3.77 -10.24
N ASP A 52 -3.12 -4.86 -9.89
CA ASP A 52 -3.40 -5.51 -8.61
C ASP A 52 -2.86 -4.68 -7.46
N LEU A 53 -1.68 -4.14 -7.62
CA LEU A 53 -1.10 -3.25 -6.62
C LEU A 53 -1.93 -1.98 -6.50
N ASP A 54 -2.36 -1.43 -7.64
CA ASP A 54 -3.17 -0.21 -7.65
C ASP A 54 -4.45 -0.41 -6.85
N ASN A 55 -5.13 -1.53 -7.06
CA ASN A 55 -6.36 -1.81 -6.33
C ASN A 55 -6.12 -1.87 -4.83
N ALA A 56 -5.02 -2.49 -4.42
CA ALA A 56 -4.72 -2.61 -3.01
C ALA A 56 -4.39 -1.24 -2.40
N ILE A 57 -3.66 -0.43 -3.13
CA ILE A 57 -3.30 0.90 -2.65
C ILE A 57 -4.56 1.76 -2.52
N GLU A 58 -5.43 1.72 -3.51
CA GLU A 58 -6.65 2.51 -3.46
C GLU A 58 -7.53 2.09 -2.30
N TYR A 59 -7.64 0.80 -2.09
CA TYR A 59 -8.43 0.29 -0.99
C TYR A 59 -7.85 0.77 0.35
N TYR A 60 -6.55 0.68 0.49
CA TYR A 60 -5.89 1.11 1.71
C TYR A 60 -6.08 2.61 1.95
N LEU A 61 -5.91 3.42 0.91
CA LEU A 61 -6.01 4.85 1.07
C LEU A 61 -7.42 5.29 1.42
N GLU A 62 -8.42 4.64 0.84
CA GLU A 62 -9.80 4.98 1.17
C GLU A 62 -10.10 4.68 2.63
N ASP A 63 -9.65 3.53 3.09
CA ASP A 63 -9.89 3.12 4.45
C ASP A 63 -9.17 4.03 5.42
N ASP A 64 -7.93 4.35 5.08
CA ASP A 64 -7.10 5.20 5.92
C ASP A 64 -7.66 6.60 5.99
N SER A 65 -8.17 7.11 4.88
CA SER A 65 -8.76 8.45 4.87
C SER A 65 -9.92 8.55 5.83
N GLU A 66 -10.74 7.52 5.89
CA GLU A 66 -11.86 7.53 6.80
C GLU A 66 -11.39 7.60 8.24
N GLU A 67 -10.35 6.88 8.55
CA GLU A 67 -9.82 6.89 9.90
C GLU A 67 -9.25 8.25 10.24
N GLU A 68 -8.59 8.86 9.30
CA GLU A 68 -7.99 10.16 9.57
C GLU A 68 -9.00 11.20 9.91
N GLU A 69 -10.17 11.08 9.34
CA GLU A 69 -11.15 12.09 9.58
C GLU A 69 -11.47 12.25 11.02
N TYR A 70 -11.53 11.20 11.77
CA TYR A 70 -11.91 11.41 13.12
C TYR A 70 -10.75 11.21 14.06
N ASP A 71 -9.69 10.66 13.56
CA ASP A 71 -8.60 10.48 14.40
C ASP A 71 -7.88 11.74 14.68
N GLU A 72 -7.75 12.50 13.79
CA GLU A 72 -7.15 13.66 13.95
C GLU A 72 -6.27 13.77 15.00
N GLY A 73 -6.01 13.31 15.40
CA GLY A 73 -5.24 13.43 16.37
C GLY A 73 -4.10 12.68 16.58
N TYR A 74 -3.85 12.14 16.76
CA TYR A 74 -2.94 11.30 17.08
C TYR A 74 -1.99 10.86 16.44
N ASP A 75 -2.22 11.08 16.11
CA ASP A 75 -1.36 10.83 15.76
C ASP A 75 -0.37 10.57 15.77
N ASP A 76 -0.49 10.78 15.98
CA ASP A 76 0.41 10.64 15.93
C ASP A 76 1.29 10.13 16.10
N ASP A 77 1.07 10.14 16.42
CA ASP A 77 1.84 9.73 16.54
C ASP A 77 2.79 9.33 16.55
N ASP A 78 2.69 9.36 16.67
CA ASP A 78 3.52 9.03 16.54
C ASP A 78 4.41 8.96 16.56
N ASN A 79 4.30 9.15 16.78
CA ASN A 79 5.03 9.14 16.54
C ASN A 79 5.59 9.17 16.44
#